data_b6358a30398be762379584afb38822a7
#
_entry.id   b6358a30398be762379584afb38822a7
#
_cell.length_a   1.000
_cell.length_b   1.000
_cell.length_c   1.000
_cell.angle_alpha   90.00
_cell.angle_beta   90.00
_cell.angle_gamma   90.00
#
_symmetry.space_group_name_H-M   'P 1'
#
loop_
_entity.id
_entity.type
_entity.pdbx_description
1 polymer ?
#
loop_
_entity_poly.entity_id
_entity_poly.type
_entity_poly.pdbx_seq_one_letter_code
_entity_poly.pdbx_strand_id
1 'polypeptide(L)'
;YSFTRTSEIRTVEADDPDTPDVVETKQETWYIYTLVYNGESYFAGRVFHLSEEQQTLAGEYANNLSLFLGDGMFQDTKYGGNTITSLGSVRFTDGVTEVVYFNQLDQRYASQPYGTDNIGGYGCGPTAMSIVISSLTDDIVDPVEMARWAYEHGGWCKGQGSYHTLIPNAAQAWGLPVEGCTAKEPQRILDALSQGKLVVAIMGKGHFTSSGHFIVLRGVKDGQILVADPASTSRSQKLWDLSIILNEAGKRAGAGGPFWLIG
;
A
#
# COMPACT_ATOMS: atom_id res chain seq x y z
N TYR A 1 21.59 15.61 -11.70
CA TYR A 1 20.27 15.49 -11.08
C TYR A 1 20.24 16.29 -9.77
N SER A 2 19.05 16.66 -9.35
CA SER A 2 18.80 17.15 -8.00
C SER A 2 17.64 16.39 -7.36
N PHE A 3 17.81 16.03 -6.09
CA PHE A 3 16.76 15.46 -5.26
C PHE A 3 16.61 16.30 -4.01
N THR A 4 15.43 16.78 -3.76
CA THR A 4 15.14 17.65 -2.62
C THR A 4 13.99 17.07 -1.79
N ARG A 5 14.09 17.25 -0.48
CA ARG A 5 13.03 17.00 0.47
C ARG A 5 12.82 18.27 1.30
N THR A 6 11.62 18.76 1.27
CA THR A 6 11.16 19.81 2.19
C THR A 6 10.05 19.25 3.09
N SER A 7 9.72 19.95 4.16
CA SER A 7 8.60 19.61 5.02
C SER A 7 7.77 20.84 5.34
N GLU A 8 6.47 20.63 5.47
CA GLU A 8 5.52 21.63 5.95
C GLU A 8 4.56 21.00 6.95
N ILE A 9 4.10 21.75 7.94
CA ILE A 9 3.05 21.31 8.86
C ILE A 9 1.73 21.85 8.33
N ARG A 10 0.75 20.94 8.21
CA ARG A 10 -0.62 21.27 7.80
C ARG A 10 -1.61 20.86 8.83
N THR A 11 -2.64 21.70 9.00
CA THR A 11 -3.88 21.30 9.67
C THR A 11 -4.79 20.71 8.62
N VAL A 12 -5.18 19.45 8.81
CA VAL A 12 -6.09 18.76 7.90
C VAL A 12 -7.34 18.31 8.65
N GLU A 13 -8.47 18.36 7.97
CA GLU A 13 -9.67 17.69 8.44
C GLU A 13 -9.52 16.21 8.17
N ALA A 14 -9.87 15.40 9.14
CA ALA A 14 -9.75 13.96 9.04
C ALA A 14 -10.96 13.29 9.68
N ASP A 15 -11.48 12.29 8.98
CA ASP A 15 -12.49 11.40 9.51
C ASP A 15 -11.80 10.22 10.19
N ASP A 16 -12.38 9.70 11.25
CA ASP A 16 -11.94 8.47 11.87
C ASP A 16 -12.61 7.30 11.15
N PRO A 17 -11.86 6.33 10.59
CA PRO A 17 -12.45 5.15 9.96
C PRO A 17 -13.34 4.32 10.89
N ASP A 18 -13.09 4.40 12.20
CA ASP A 18 -13.85 3.68 13.23
C ASP A 18 -15.09 4.48 13.70
N THR A 19 -15.11 5.80 13.46
CA THR A 19 -16.22 6.72 13.84
C THR A 19 -16.50 7.72 12.72
N PRO A 20 -17.11 7.28 11.60
CA PRO A 20 -17.19 8.06 10.36
C PRO A 20 -18.05 9.36 10.45
N ASP A 21 -18.86 9.48 11.49
CA ASP A 21 -19.70 10.66 11.71
C ASP A 21 -18.98 11.81 12.46
N VAL A 22 -17.73 11.62 12.84
CA VAL A 22 -16.93 12.59 13.60
C VAL A 22 -15.82 13.13 12.73
N VAL A 23 -15.89 14.42 12.41
CA VAL A 23 -14.83 15.14 11.70
C VAL A 23 -13.92 15.82 12.72
N GLU A 24 -12.68 15.46 12.71
CA GLU A 24 -11.65 16.04 13.57
C GLU A 24 -10.61 16.79 12.74
N THR A 25 -9.89 17.71 13.38
CA THR A 25 -8.71 18.33 12.76
C THR A 25 -7.44 17.77 13.39
N LYS A 26 -6.45 17.48 12.58
CA LYS A 26 -5.13 17.04 13.03
C LYS A 26 -4.01 17.83 12.39
N GLN A 27 -2.87 17.89 13.07
CA GLN A 27 -1.64 18.40 12.50
C GLN A 27 -0.89 17.26 11.81
N GLU A 28 -0.49 17.48 10.57
CA GLU A 28 0.31 16.53 9.81
C GLU A 28 1.59 17.19 9.31
N THR A 29 2.70 16.45 9.41
CA THR A 29 3.93 16.84 8.74
C THR A 29 3.92 16.27 7.32
N TRP A 30 3.90 17.14 6.35
CA TRP A 30 3.92 16.76 4.95
C TRP A 30 5.34 16.88 4.41
N TYR A 31 5.84 15.81 3.84
CA TYR A 31 7.12 15.76 3.17
C TYR A 31 6.92 15.87 1.66
N ILE A 32 7.61 16.83 1.06
CA ILE A 32 7.54 17.10 -0.37
C ILE A 32 8.86 16.65 -0.97
N TYR A 33 8.79 15.69 -1.88
CA TYR A 33 9.93 15.14 -2.59
C TYR A 33 9.91 15.64 -4.04
N THR A 34 11.04 16.09 -4.51
CA THR A 34 11.19 16.49 -5.92
C THR A 34 12.50 15.93 -6.45
N LEU A 35 12.40 15.14 -7.53
CA LEU A 35 13.54 14.71 -8.32
C LEU A 35 13.51 15.41 -9.67
N VAL A 36 14.61 16.07 -9.99
CA VAL A 36 14.86 16.63 -11.33
C VAL A 36 16.07 15.92 -11.92
N TYR A 37 15.91 15.33 -13.09
CA TYR A 37 16.98 14.66 -13.82
C TYR A 37 16.97 15.11 -15.28
N ASN A 38 18.12 15.59 -15.77
CA ASN A 38 18.22 16.19 -17.09
C ASN A 38 17.21 17.32 -17.37
N GLY A 39 16.86 18.11 -16.35
CA GLY A 39 15.90 19.21 -16.47
C GLY A 39 14.43 18.82 -16.41
N GLU A 40 14.12 17.54 -16.30
CA GLU A 40 12.75 17.03 -16.19
C GLU A 40 12.45 16.61 -14.74
N SER A 41 11.25 16.95 -14.27
CA SER A 41 10.76 16.47 -12.98
C SER A 41 10.15 15.08 -13.13
N TYR A 42 10.74 14.09 -12.47
CA TYR A 42 10.23 12.72 -12.47
C TYR A 42 9.22 12.48 -11.35
N PHE A 43 9.38 13.15 -10.24
CA PHE A 43 8.48 13.05 -9.11
C PHE A 43 8.45 14.37 -8.36
N ALA A 44 7.25 14.85 -8.11
CA ALA A 44 6.98 15.92 -7.15
C ALA A 44 5.70 15.54 -6.42
N GLY A 45 5.82 15.07 -5.22
CA GLY A 45 4.68 14.56 -4.46
C GLY A 45 4.79 14.81 -2.97
N ARG A 46 3.69 14.56 -2.29
CA ARG A 46 3.58 14.75 -0.85
C ARG A 46 3.27 13.42 -0.19
N VAL A 47 4.07 13.09 0.81
CA VAL A 47 3.85 11.96 1.70
C VAL A 47 3.79 12.51 3.11
N PHE A 48 2.71 12.27 3.82
CA PHE A 48 2.50 12.87 5.14
C PHE A 48 2.98 11.99 6.29
N HIS A 49 2.98 10.68 6.12
CA HIS A 49 3.51 9.74 7.09
C HIS A 49 4.64 8.91 6.49
N LEU A 50 5.83 9.09 7.00
CA LEU A 50 6.96 8.22 6.71
C LEU A 50 7.25 7.34 7.93
N SER A 51 7.40 6.04 7.72
CA SER A 51 7.98 5.15 8.71
C SER A 51 9.44 5.55 9.00
N GLU A 52 10.01 5.08 10.10
CA GLU A 52 11.43 5.33 10.39
C GLU A 52 12.34 4.83 9.26
N GLU A 53 12.01 3.68 8.68
CA GLU A 53 12.71 3.14 7.51
C GLU A 53 12.58 4.06 6.30
N GLN A 54 11.37 4.55 5.99
CA GLN A 54 11.16 5.48 4.89
C GLN A 54 11.87 6.83 5.12
N GLN A 55 11.92 7.32 6.36
CA GLN A 55 12.67 8.54 6.69
C GLN A 55 14.17 8.36 6.48
N THR A 56 14.72 7.21 6.86
CA THR A 56 16.11 6.86 6.63
C THR A 56 16.42 6.79 5.14
N LEU A 57 15.59 6.05 4.38
CA LEU A 57 15.72 5.93 2.93
C LEU A 57 15.59 7.28 2.23
N ALA A 58 14.68 8.15 2.67
CA ALA A 58 14.54 9.48 2.10
C ALA A 58 15.82 10.34 2.27
N GLY A 59 16.52 10.17 3.39
CA GLY A 59 17.84 10.79 3.60
C GLY A 59 18.91 10.23 2.67
N GLU A 60 18.89 8.93 2.45
CA GLU A 60 19.82 8.25 1.52
C GLU A 60 19.51 8.59 0.07
N TYR A 61 18.23 8.70 -0.30
CA TYR A 61 17.79 9.09 -1.65
C TYR A 61 18.29 10.49 -2.04
N ALA A 62 18.37 11.40 -1.08
CA ALA A 62 18.92 12.73 -1.34
C ALA A 62 20.35 12.71 -1.87
N ASN A 63 21.07 11.60 -1.65
CA ASN A 63 22.48 11.44 -2.03
C ASN A 63 22.72 10.30 -3.04
N ASN A 64 21.71 9.48 -3.33
CA ASN A 64 21.89 8.30 -4.17
C ASN A 64 20.69 8.02 -5.08
N LEU A 65 20.79 8.47 -6.33
CA LEU A 65 19.74 8.27 -7.33
C LEU A 65 19.41 6.78 -7.58
N SER A 66 20.43 5.92 -7.57
CA SER A 66 20.22 4.48 -7.79
C SER A 66 19.39 3.85 -6.68
N LEU A 67 19.60 4.26 -5.44
CA LEU A 67 18.81 3.81 -4.30
C LEU A 67 17.37 4.31 -4.40
N PHE A 68 17.20 5.58 -4.74
CA PHE A 68 15.90 6.20 -4.93
C PHE A 68 15.08 5.50 -6.03
N LEU A 69 15.67 5.26 -7.18
CA LEU A 69 15.06 4.49 -8.27
C LEU A 69 14.83 3.04 -7.85
N GLY A 70 15.74 2.51 -6.99
CA GLY A 70 15.71 1.15 -6.48
C GLY A 70 14.55 0.84 -5.51
N ASP A 71 13.88 1.80 -4.91
CA ASP A 71 12.74 1.57 -4.01
C ASP A 71 11.35 1.67 -4.70
N GLY A 72 11.31 1.77 -6.01
CA GLY A 72 10.06 1.79 -6.77
C GLY A 72 9.28 3.09 -6.68
N MET A 73 9.85 4.13 -6.11
CA MET A 73 9.25 5.47 -6.16
C MET A 73 9.22 6.03 -7.58
N PHE A 74 10.15 5.55 -8.41
CA PHE A 74 10.15 5.76 -9.85
C PHE A 74 10.16 4.40 -10.54
N GLN A 75 9.53 4.33 -11.71
CA GLN A 75 9.62 3.13 -12.52
C GLN A 75 11.06 2.90 -12.95
N ASP A 76 11.69 1.90 -12.38
CA ASP A 76 12.91 1.34 -12.91
C ASP A 76 12.70 -0.13 -13.25
N THR A 77 13.10 -0.50 -14.46
CA THR A 77 13.11 -1.87 -14.95
C THR A 77 14.12 -2.78 -14.24
N LYS A 78 14.91 -2.26 -13.33
CA LYS A 78 16.01 -2.99 -12.67
C LYS A 78 15.61 -3.73 -11.40
N TYR A 79 14.32 -3.80 -11.10
CA TYR A 79 13.86 -4.49 -9.91
C TYR A 79 14.01 -5.99 -10.03
N GLY A 80 15.02 -6.50 -9.41
CA GLY A 80 15.14 -7.80 -8.78
C GLY A 80 14.54 -9.02 -9.50
N GLY A 81 14.60 -9.07 -10.83
CA GLY A 81 14.07 -10.19 -11.58
C GLY A 81 12.56 -10.18 -11.81
N ASN A 82 11.85 -9.18 -11.34
CA ASN A 82 10.43 -9.01 -11.62
C ASN A 82 10.22 -8.35 -12.99
N THR A 83 9.19 -8.77 -13.69
CA THR A 83 8.86 -8.27 -15.03
C THR A 83 7.92 -7.09 -14.92
N ILE A 84 8.27 -5.96 -15.55
CA ILE A 84 7.34 -4.85 -15.74
C ILE A 84 6.43 -5.18 -16.91
N THR A 85 5.12 -5.13 -16.68
CA THR A 85 4.12 -5.33 -17.73
C THR A 85 4.00 -4.08 -18.59
N SER A 86 3.36 -4.22 -19.76
CA SER A 86 3.01 -3.08 -20.62
C SER A 86 2.12 -2.04 -19.93
N LEU A 87 1.46 -2.41 -18.84
CA LEU A 87 0.68 -1.53 -17.96
C LEU A 87 1.52 -0.92 -16.84
N GLY A 88 2.83 -1.22 -16.81
CA GLY A 88 3.76 -0.73 -15.81
C GLY A 88 3.57 -1.35 -14.42
N SER A 89 2.96 -2.51 -14.32
CA SER A 89 2.93 -3.32 -13.12
C SER A 89 4.12 -4.27 -13.10
N VAL A 90 4.60 -4.58 -11.90
CA VAL A 90 5.60 -5.62 -11.65
C VAL A 90 4.85 -6.90 -11.28
N ARG A 91 5.36 -8.07 -11.70
CA ARG A 91 4.80 -9.36 -11.32
C ARG A 91 5.72 -10.09 -10.36
N PHE A 92 5.18 -10.53 -9.25
CA PHE A 92 5.86 -11.45 -8.32
C PHE A 92 5.42 -12.89 -8.63
N THR A 93 6.40 -13.75 -8.87
CA THR A 93 6.18 -15.15 -9.28
C THR A 93 6.77 -16.16 -8.27
N ASP A 94 7.19 -15.69 -7.10
CA ASP A 94 7.87 -16.49 -6.08
C ASP A 94 6.93 -17.09 -5.01
N GLY A 95 5.61 -16.89 -5.15
CA GLY A 95 4.55 -17.51 -4.36
C GLY A 95 3.70 -18.50 -5.15
N VAL A 96 2.68 -19.07 -4.51
CA VAL A 96 1.71 -19.96 -5.18
C VAL A 96 0.91 -19.20 -6.23
N THR A 97 0.52 -17.99 -5.93
CA THR A 97 -0.21 -17.09 -6.83
C THR A 97 0.75 -16.10 -7.45
N GLU A 98 0.70 -15.95 -8.78
CA GLU A 98 1.36 -14.84 -9.45
C GLU A 98 0.65 -13.54 -9.07
N VAL A 99 1.39 -12.56 -8.58
CA VAL A 99 0.84 -11.30 -8.08
C VAL A 99 1.23 -10.14 -8.96
N VAL A 100 0.22 -9.43 -9.45
CA VAL A 100 0.39 -8.15 -10.14
C VAL A 100 0.61 -7.07 -9.10
N TYR A 101 1.79 -6.47 -9.08
CA TYR A 101 2.18 -5.50 -8.08
C TYR A 101 2.01 -4.06 -8.59
N PHE A 102 1.43 -3.23 -7.76
CA PHE A 102 1.36 -1.78 -7.94
C PHE A 102 1.96 -1.08 -6.73
N ASN A 103 2.66 0.05 -6.99
CA ASN A 103 3.18 0.91 -5.95
C ASN A 103 2.47 2.27 -6.01
N GLN A 104 1.85 2.69 -4.90
CA GLN A 104 1.12 3.97 -4.81
C GLN A 104 2.04 5.19 -4.99
N LEU A 105 3.35 5.02 -4.77
CA LEU A 105 4.35 6.07 -4.94
C LEU A 105 4.89 6.18 -6.37
N ASP A 106 4.50 5.25 -7.26
CA ASP A 106 4.84 5.34 -8.68
C ASP A 106 4.36 6.68 -9.26
N GLN A 107 5.22 7.34 -10.04
CA GLN A 107 4.94 8.65 -10.61
C GLN A 107 3.64 8.72 -11.42
N ARG A 108 3.18 7.60 -11.97
CA ARG A 108 1.90 7.50 -12.70
C ARG A 108 0.69 7.66 -11.80
N TYR A 109 0.82 7.32 -10.53
CA TYR A 109 -0.29 7.22 -9.58
C TYR A 109 -0.20 8.23 -8.45
N ALA A 110 1.00 8.54 -7.95
CA ALA A 110 1.20 9.26 -6.70
C ALA A 110 0.49 10.61 -6.62
N SER A 111 0.46 11.38 -7.71
CA SER A 111 -0.21 12.68 -7.76
C SER A 111 -1.67 12.62 -8.16
N GLN A 112 -2.16 11.44 -8.56
CA GLN A 112 -3.54 11.27 -8.98
C GLN A 112 -4.51 11.37 -7.77
N PRO A 113 -5.76 11.82 -7.99
CA PRO A 113 -6.68 12.08 -6.90
C PRO A 113 -7.21 10.79 -6.25
N TYR A 114 -7.41 10.87 -4.94
CA TYR A 114 -8.21 9.98 -4.15
C TYR A 114 -9.13 10.83 -3.26
N GLY A 115 -10.33 11.09 -3.73
CA GLY A 115 -11.17 12.14 -3.18
C GLY A 115 -10.51 13.52 -3.34
N THR A 116 -10.37 14.26 -2.25
CA THR A 116 -9.59 15.51 -2.21
C THR A 116 -8.13 15.31 -1.80
N ASP A 117 -7.76 14.07 -1.50
CA ASP A 117 -6.40 13.64 -1.19
C ASP A 117 -5.71 13.14 -2.48
N ASN A 118 -4.50 12.59 -2.36
CA ASN A 118 -3.78 11.96 -3.46
C ASN A 118 -3.43 10.50 -3.14
N ILE A 119 -3.21 9.70 -4.19
CA ILE A 119 -2.90 8.27 -4.05
C ILE A 119 -1.57 8.07 -3.31
N GLY A 120 -0.54 8.86 -3.61
CA GLY A 120 0.78 8.73 -2.99
C GLY A 120 0.76 8.85 -1.48
N GLY A 121 -0.07 9.74 -0.96
CA GLY A 121 -0.20 9.95 0.49
C GLY A 121 -1.24 9.06 1.17
N TYR A 122 -2.30 8.69 0.46
CA TYR A 122 -3.52 8.14 1.06
C TYR A 122 -4.05 6.87 0.38
N GLY A 123 -3.43 6.44 -0.71
CA GLY A 123 -3.96 5.40 -1.60
C GLY A 123 -3.55 3.96 -1.26
N CYS A 124 -3.05 3.66 -0.06
CA CYS A 124 -2.63 2.29 0.27
C CYS A 124 -3.80 1.28 0.19
N GLY A 125 -4.99 1.67 0.62
CA GLY A 125 -6.19 0.82 0.53
C GLY A 125 -6.57 0.48 -0.92
N PRO A 126 -6.83 1.47 -1.78
CA PRO A 126 -7.07 1.22 -3.21
C PRO A 126 -5.94 0.45 -3.89
N THR A 127 -4.68 0.80 -3.63
CA THR A 127 -3.55 0.11 -4.26
C THR A 127 -3.45 -1.35 -3.79
N ALA A 128 -3.71 -1.65 -2.52
CA ALA A 128 -3.79 -3.02 -2.04
C ALA A 128 -4.89 -3.81 -2.77
N MET A 129 -6.07 -3.20 -2.98
CA MET A 129 -7.15 -3.86 -3.71
C MET A 129 -6.87 -3.96 -5.21
N SER A 130 -6.16 -3.01 -5.81
CA SER A 130 -5.63 -3.15 -7.18
C SER A 130 -4.76 -4.40 -7.32
N ILE A 131 -3.84 -4.60 -6.37
CA ILE A 131 -2.98 -5.80 -6.33
C ILE A 131 -3.83 -7.08 -6.24
N VAL A 132 -4.76 -7.12 -5.30
CA VAL A 132 -5.59 -8.32 -5.07
C VAL A 132 -6.47 -8.64 -6.28
N ILE A 133 -7.22 -7.67 -6.78
CA ILE A 133 -8.17 -7.87 -7.88
C ILE A 133 -7.43 -8.24 -9.15
N SER A 134 -6.38 -7.50 -9.50
CA SER A 134 -5.58 -7.78 -10.71
C SER A 134 -4.83 -9.11 -10.64
N SER A 135 -4.61 -9.66 -9.44
CA SER A 135 -3.95 -10.96 -9.27
C SER A 135 -4.91 -12.14 -9.25
N LEU A 136 -6.14 -11.94 -8.78
CA LEU A 136 -7.12 -13.02 -8.57
C LEU A 136 -8.25 -13.06 -9.61
N THR A 137 -8.32 -12.07 -10.50
CA THR A 137 -9.32 -12.01 -11.57
C THR A 137 -8.63 -11.78 -12.92
N ASP A 138 -9.41 -11.81 -14.00
CA ASP A 138 -8.94 -11.46 -15.34
C ASP A 138 -8.88 -9.95 -15.58
N ASP A 139 -9.42 -9.16 -14.67
CA ASP A 139 -9.41 -7.70 -14.75
C ASP A 139 -8.07 -7.14 -14.26
N ILE A 140 -7.51 -6.20 -14.99
CA ILE A 140 -6.38 -5.39 -14.53
C ILE A 140 -6.91 -4.03 -14.12
N VAL A 141 -6.94 -3.79 -12.82
CA VAL A 141 -7.46 -2.55 -12.20
C VAL A 141 -6.29 -1.81 -11.57
N ASP A 142 -5.90 -0.69 -12.14
CA ASP A 142 -4.78 0.09 -11.62
C ASP A 142 -5.19 0.94 -10.40
N PRO A 143 -4.23 1.51 -9.65
CA PRO A 143 -4.52 2.32 -8.47
C PRO A 143 -5.40 3.54 -8.72
N VAL A 144 -5.36 4.13 -9.92
CA VAL A 144 -6.19 5.30 -10.26
C VAL A 144 -7.64 4.88 -10.43
N GLU A 145 -7.87 3.80 -11.14
CA GLU A 145 -9.21 3.24 -11.34
C GLU A 145 -9.81 2.78 -10.02
N MET A 146 -9.04 2.06 -9.21
CA MET A 146 -9.50 1.61 -7.89
C MET A 146 -9.75 2.76 -6.92
N ALA A 147 -8.92 3.80 -6.90
CA ALA A 147 -9.13 4.97 -6.06
C ALA A 147 -10.41 5.72 -6.44
N ARG A 148 -10.68 5.84 -7.74
CA ARG A 148 -11.95 6.41 -8.24
C ARG A 148 -13.14 5.57 -7.81
N TRP A 149 -13.09 4.25 -8.02
CA TRP A 149 -14.13 3.33 -7.59
C TRP A 149 -14.37 3.42 -6.07
N ALA A 150 -13.30 3.40 -5.27
CA ALA A 150 -13.38 3.51 -3.83
C ALA A 150 -14.05 4.83 -3.38
N TYR A 151 -13.69 5.94 -4.00
CA TYR A 151 -14.33 7.23 -3.73
C TYR A 151 -15.83 7.21 -4.05
N GLU A 152 -16.21 6.71 -5.21
CA GLU A 152 -17.61 6.64 -5.66
C GLU A 152 -18.47 5.69 -4.80
N HIS A 153 -17.86 4.72 -4.13
CA HIS A 153 -18.54 3.72 -3.28
C HIS A 153 -18.32 3.92 -1.78
N GLY A 154 -17.91 5.14 -1.36
CA GLY A 154 -17.80 5.49 0.05
C GLY A 154 -16.62 4.85 0.80
N GLY A 155 -15.61 4.39 0.07
CA GLY A 155 -14.40 3.81 0.65
C GLY A 155 -13.35 4.84 1.06
N TRP A 156 -13.46 6.08 0.61
CA TRP A 156 -12.53 7.15 0.93
C TRP A 156 -12.80 7.76 2.30
N CYS A 157 -11.76 7.86 3.12
CA CYS A 157 -11.77 8.50 4.42
C CYS A 157 -10.88 9.75 4.36
N LYS A 158 -11.49 10.93 4.36
CA LYS A 158 -10.80 12.21 4.18
C LYS A 158 -9.64 12.38 5.15
N GLY A 159 -8.45 12.64 4.61
CA GLY A 159 -7.23 12.85 5.38
C GLY A 159 -6.71 11.63 6.15
N GLN A 160 -7.29 10.43 5.94
CA GLN A 160 -6.90 9.18 6.59
C GLN A 160 -6.73 8.00 5.61
N GLY A 161 -7.06 8.20 4.34
CA GLY A 161 -6.97 7.17 3.32
C GLY A 161 -8.28 6.46 3.08
N SER A 162 -8.50 5.30 3.67
CA SER A 162 -9.69 4.49 3.39
C SER A 162 -10.37 4.00 4.65
N TYR A 163 -11.70 3.93 4.61
CA TYR A 163 -12.46 3.13 5.57
C TYR A 163 -12.13 1.65 5.39
N HIS A 164 -12.13 0.89 6.47
CA HIS A 164 -11.83 -0.55 6.44
C HIS A 164 -12.84 -1.35 5.62
N THR A 165 -14.06 -0.85 5.48
CA THR A 165 -15.11 -1.43 4.63
C THR A 165 -14.74 -1.47 3.16
N LEU A 166 -13.78 -0.67 2.70
CA LEU A 166 -13.29 -0.73 1.33
C LEU A 166 -12.87 -2.15 0.95
N ILE A 167 -12.19 -2.86 1.85
CA ILE A 167 -11.58 -4.15 1.53
C ILE A 167 -12.66 -5.19 1.20
N PRO A 168 -13.61 -5.52 2.09
CA PRO A 168 -14.65 -6.47 1.74
C PRO A 168 -15.57 -5.99 0.62
N ASN A 169 -15.87 -4.69 0.54
CA ASN A 169 -16.75 -4.15 -0.50
C ASN A 169 -16.13 -4.29 -1.90
N ALA A 170 -14.85 -3.97 -2.06
CA ALA A 170 -14.16 -4.13 -3.32
C ALA A 170 -14.02 -5.60 -3.71
N ALA A 171 -13.65 -6.48 -2.79
CA ALA A 171 -13.59 -7.92 -3.06
C ALA A 171 -14.92 -8.45 -3.59
N GLN A 172 -16.03 -8.12 -2.93
CA GLN A 172 -17.38 -8.52 -3.32
C GLN A 172 -17.80 -7.96 -4.67
N ALA A 173 -17.44 -6.69 -4.97
CA ALA A 173 -17.77 -6.04 -6.23
C ALA A 173 -17.13 -6.74 -7.44
N TRP A 174 -15.97 -7.35 -7.26
CA TRP A 174 -15.30 -8.17 -8.28
C TRP A 174 -15.55 -9.69 -8.13
N GLY A 175 -16.57 -10.08 -7.35
CA GLY A 175 -16.98 -11.46 -7.22
C GLY A 175 -16.01 -12.34 -6.43
N LEU A 176 -15.11 -11.77 -5.66
CA LEU A 176 -14.15 -12.50 -4.84
C LEU A 176 -14.74 -12.81 -3.46
N PRO A 177 -14.71 -14.07 -3.02
CA PRO A 177 -15.02 -14.42 -1.64
C PRO A 177 -14.06 -13.71 -0.68
N VAL A 178 -14.60 -13.23 0.44
CA VAL A 178 -13.81 -12.52 1.46
C VAL A 178 -14.29 -12.93 2.86
N GLU A 179 -13.33 -13.24 3.72
CA GLU A 179 -13.58 -13.60 5.12
C GLU A 179 -12.68 -12.77 6.03
N GLY A 180 -13.25 -12.25 7.12
CA GLY A 180 -12.49 -11.60 8.17
C GLY A 180 -11.70 -12.61 9.02
N CYS A 181 -10.53 -12.17 9.52
CA CYS A 181 -9.66 -12.98 10.35
C CYS A 181 -8.91 -12.11 11.36
N THR A 182 -8.69 -12.63 12.55
CA THR A 182 -8.00 -11.94 13.63
C THR A 182 -6.57 -12.43 13.80
N ALA A 183 -5.75 -11.66 14.52
CA ALA A 183 -4.38 -12.06 14.87
C ALA A 183 -4.31 -13.29 15.79
N LYS A 184 -5.44 -13.72 16.34
CA LYS A 184 -5.53 -14.94 17.16
C LYS A 184 -5.73 -16.21 16.34
N GLU A 185 -5.87 -16.09 15.04
CA GLU A 185 -6.16 -17.18 14.11
C GLU A 185 -5.06 -17.32 13.03
N PRO A 186 -3.76 -17.40 13.42
CA PRO A 186 -2.64 -17.37 12.46
C PRO A 186 -2.70 -18.53 11.45
N GLN A 187 -3.23 -19.68 11.85
CA GLN A 187 -3.33 -20.83 10.96
C GLN A 187 -4.28 -20.59 9.79
N ARG A 188 -5.37 -19.84 9.99
CA ARG A 188 -6.26 -19.46 8.87
C ARG A 188 -5.56 -18.62 7.82
N ILE A 189 -4.66 -17.72 8.24
CA ILE A 189 -3.84 -16.93 7.32
C ILE A 189 -2.91 -17.84 6.50
N LEU A 190 -2.20 -18.75 7.17
CA LEU A 190 -1.29 -19.69 6.51
C LEU A 190 -2.03 -20.62 5.54
N ASP A 191 -3.18 -21.15 5.95
CA ASP A 191 -4.01 -22.03 5.12
C ASP A 191 -4.53 -21.28 3.88
N ALA A 192 -4.99 -20.04 4.03
CA ALA A 192 -5.43 -19.20 2.92
C ALA A 192 -4.30 -18.97 1.91
N LEU A 193 -3.13 -18.57 2.37
CA LEU A 193 -1.96 -18.35 1.50
C LEU A 193 -1.51 -19.64 0.80
N SER A 194 -1.55 -20.79 1.47
CA SER A 194 -1.20 -22.08 0.88
C SER A 194 -2.18 -22.52 -0.22
N GLN A 195 -3.42 -22.06 -0.15
CA GLN A 195 -4.47 -22.30 -1.15
C GLN A 195 -4.44 -21.30 -2.30
N GLY A 196 -3.49 -20.38 -2.33
CA GLY A 196 -3.37 -19.37 -3.37
C GLY A 196 -4.25 -18.13 -3.16
N LYS A 197 -4.92 -18.01 -2.03
CA LYS A 197 -5.63 -16.79 -1.64
C LYS A 197 -4.63 -15.69 -1.29
N LEU A 198 -5.09 -14.45 -1.38
CA LEU A 198 -4.34 -13.28 -0.89
C LEU A 198 -4.99 -12.76 0.40
N VAL A 199 -4.19 -12.15 1.25
CA VAL A 199 -4.67 -11.61 2.53
C VAL A 199 -4.33 -10.13 2.59
N VAL A 200 -5.35 -9.29 2.70
CA VAL A 200 -5.13 -7.87 3.00
C VAL A 200 -5.02 -7.71 4.52
N ALA A 201 -4.04 -6.96 4.96
CA ALA A 201 -3.83 -6.66 6.37
C ALA A 201 -3.80 -5.14 6.58
N ILE A 202 -4.55 -4.64 7.56
CA ILE A 202 -4.36 -3.28 8.08
C ILE A 202 -3.33 -3.34 9.22
N MET A 203 -2.24 -2.60 9.04
CA MET A 203 -1.13 -2.56 9.98
C MET A 203 -1.22 -1.31 10.85
N GLY A 204 -0.90 -1.44 12.11
CA GLY A 204 -0.64 -0.35 13.02
C GLY A 204 0.85 0.01 13.06
N LYS A 205 1.25 0.84 14.03
CA LYS A 205 2.64 1.30 14.19
C LYS A 205 3.61 0.12 14.32
N GLY A 206 4.64 0.13 13.48
CA GLY A 206 5.69 -0.89 13.45
C GLY A 206 6.56 -0.79 12.21
N HIS A 207 6.97 -1.91 11.68
CA HIS A 207 7.88 -2.00 10.52
C HIS A 207 7.26 -1.48 9.21
N PHE A 208 5.94 -1.52 9.08
CA PHE A 208 5.25 -1.16 7.84
C PHE A 208 4.77 0.29 7.82
N THR A 209 4.54 0.88 8.99
CA THR A 209 3.98 2.24 9.10
C THR A 209 4.21 2.83 10.49
N SER A 210 4.17 4.16 10.57
CA SER A 210 4.13 4.89 11.85
C SER A 210 2.71 5.13 12.37
N SER A 211 1.68 4.91 11.54
CA SER A 211 0.27 5.18 11.87
C SER A 211 -0.65 4.03 11.49
N GLY A 212 -1.03 3.94 10.22
CA GLY A 212 -1.86 2.89 9.64
C GLY A 212 -1.50 2.67 8.18
N HIS A 213 -1.53 1.41 7.71
CA HIS A 213 -1.16 1.07 6.35
C HIS A 213 -1.74 -0.28 5.93
N PHE A 214 -2.33 -0.34 4.75
CA PHE A 214 -2.75 -1.61 4.16
C PHE A 214 -1.59 -2.26 3.41
N ILE A 215 -1.38 -3.55 3.66
CA ILE A 215 -0.45 -4.39 2.91
C ILE A 215 -1.16 -5.65 2.42
N VAL A 216 -0.58 -6.34 1.46
CA VAL A 216 -1.06 -7.63 0.95
C VAL A 216 -0.08 -8.73 1.33
N LEU A 217 -0.54 -9.76 2.03
CA LEU A 217 0.20 -11.00 2.22
C LEU A 217 -0.08 -11.88 1.01
N ARG A 218 0.98 -12.32 0.34
CA ARG A 218 0.87 -12.95 -0.99
C ARG A 218 1.40 -14.38 -1.07
N GLY A 219 1.90 -14.92 0.02
CA GLY A 219 2.39 -16.30 0.05
C GLY A 219 3.27 -16.58 1.25
N VAL A 220 3.71 -17.82 1.31
CA VAL A 220 4.67 -18.34 2.30
C VAL A 220 5.88 -18.91 1.55
N LYS A 221 7.08 -18.55 1.99
CA LYS A 221 8.33 -19.07 1.48
C LYS A 221 9.30 -19.28 2.64
N ASP A 222 9.89 -20.45 2.73
CA ASP A 222 10.85 -20.81 3.79
C ASP A 222 10.31 -20.55 5.21
N GLY A 223 8.99 -20.77 5.42
CA GLY A 223 8.32 -20.53 6.70
C GLY A 223 8.04 -19.06 7.03
N GLN A 224 8.36 -18.15 6.13
CA GLN A 224 8.14 -16.70 6.29
C GLN A 224 7.13 -16.18 5.26
N ILE A 225 6.63 -14.99 5.50
CA ILE A 225 5.56 -14.38 4.69
C ILE A 225 6.17 -13.52 3.58
N LEU A 226 5.66 -13.76 2.37
CA LEU A 226 5.84 -12.88 1.22
C LEU A 226 4.79 -11.77 1.28
N VAL A 227 5.24 -10.52 1.11
CA VAL A 227 4.38 -9.33 1.17
C VAL A 227 4.39 -8.62 -0.20
N ALA A 228 3.29 -7.98 -0.54
CA ALA A 228 3.21 -6.93 -1.54
C ALA A 228 2.76 -5.66 -0.82
N ASP A 229 3.70 -4.78 -0.54
CA ASP A 229 3.46 -3.52 0.15
C ASP A 229 3.21 -2.41 -0.87
N PRO A 230 2.02 -1.79 -0.86
CA PRO A 230 1.67 -0.72 -1.81
C PRO A 230 2.60 0.50 -1.79
N ALA A 231 3.36 0.68 -0.72
CA ALA A 231 4.24 1.85 -0.56
C ALA A 231 5.74 1.50 -0.57
N SER A 232 6.12 0.23 -0.72
CA SER A 232 7.53 -0.15 -0.68
C SER A 232 7.83 -1.43 -1.43
N THR A 233 8.60 -1.30 -2.50
CA THR A 233 9.15 -2.45 -3.24
C THR A 233 10.18 -3.19 -2.39
N SER A 234 11.00 -2.47 -1.61
CA SER A 234 12.03 -3.10 -0.77
C SER A 234 11.42 -3.98 0.31
N ARG A 235 10.34 -3.57 0.96
CA ARG A 235 9.58 -4.41 1.89
C ARG A 235 8.92 -5.60 1.19
N SER A 236 8.48 -5.42 -0.05
CA SER A 236 7.86 -6.49 -0.86
C SER A 236 8.84 -7.55 -1.33
N GLN A 237 10.13 -7.27 -1.30
CA GLN A 237 11.20 -8.21 -1.66
C GLN A 237 11.79 -8.95 -0.45
N LYS A 238 11.46 -8.54 0.77
CA LYS A 238 11.89 -9.19 2.00
C LYS A 238 10.93 -10.32 2.39
N LEU A 239 11.45 -11.30 3.10
CA LEU A 239 10.65 -12.28 3.82
C LEU A 239 10.39 -11.76 5.24
N TRP A 240 9.17 -11.97 5.72
CA TRP A 240 8.72 -11.46 7.01
C TRP A 240 8.30 -12.58 7.94
N ASP A 241 8.72 -12.50 9.20
CA ASP A 241 8.19 -13.40 10.22
C ASP A 241 6.69 -13.07 10.44
N LEU A 242 5.85 -14.10 10.47
CA LEU A 242 4.42 -13.92 10.70
C LEU A 242 4.15 -13.24 12.05
N SER A 243 4.97 -13.47 13.06
CA SER A 243 4.79 -12.85 14.38
C SER A 243 4.88 -11.32 14.34
N ILE A 244 5.72 -10.75 13.49
CA ILE A 244 5.81 -9.30 13.28
C ILE A 244 4.47 -8.78 12.75
N ILE A 245 3.94 -9.42 11.72
CA ILE A 245 2.67 -9.04 11.10
C ILE A 245 1.51 -9.15 12.10
N LEU A 246 1.44 -10.24 12.86
CA LEU A 246 0.39 -10.45 13.87
C LEU A 246 0.47 -9.41 15.01
N ASN A 247 1.67 -9.10 15.48
CA ASN A 247 1.88 -8.17 16.57
C ASN A 247 1.61 -6.71 16.18
N GLU A 248 1.87 -6.36 14.93
CA GLU A 248 1.72 -5.00 14.40
C GLU A 248 0.39 -4.77 13.69
N ALA A 249 -0.47 -5.78 13.59
CA ALA A 249 -1.81 -5.64 13.01
C ALA A 249 -2.65 -4.59 13.76
N GLY A 250 -3.50 -3.88 13.03
CA GLY A 250 -4.35 -2.83 13.58
C GLY A 250 -5.30 -3.35 14.65
N LYS A 251 -5.17 -2.83 15.86
CA LYS A 251 -5.89 -3.34 17.05
C LYS A 251 -7.37 -2.94 17.09
N ARG A 252 -7.74 -1.90 16.33
CA ARG A 252 -9.11 -1.35 16.23
C ARG A 252 -9.67 -1.49 14.83
N ALA A 253 -9.27 -2.54 14.12
CA ALA A 253 -9.75 -2.77 12.78
C ALA A 253 -11.25 -3.09 12.77
N GLY A 254 -11.99 -2.38 11.92
CA GLY A 254 -13.40 -2.65 11.65
C GLY A 254 -13.60 -3.62 10.47
N ALA A 255 -14.85 -3.78 10.04
CA ALA A 255 -15.25 -4.54 8.84
C ALA A 255 -14.70 -5.98 8.76
N GLY A 256 -14.53 -6.64 9.91
CA GLY A 256 -13.99 -8.01 9.99
C GLY A 256 -12.47 -8.12 10.00
N GLY A 257 -11.74 -7.00 9.95
CA GLY A 257 -10.28 -7.00 10.04
C GLY A 257 -9.71 -7.41 11.40
N PRO A 258 -8.40 -7.38 11.56
CA PRO A 258 -7.39 -6.70 10.74
C PRO A 258 -6.93 -7.45 9.49
N PHE A 259 -7.34 -8.68 9.29
CA PHE A 259 -7.00 -9.48 8.12
C PHE A 259 -8.25 -9.85 7.33
N TRP A 260 -8.17 -9.79 6.00
CA TRP A 260 -9.22 -10.23 5.09
C TRP A 260 -8.64 -11.27 4.13
N LEU A 261 -9.15 -12.50 4.24
CA LEU A 261 -8.77 -13.62 3.39
C LEU A 261 -9.61 -13.55 2.11
N ILE A 262 -8.97 -13.40 0.95
CA ILE A 262 -9.65 -13.10 -0.31
C ILE A 262 -9.26 -14.13 -1.38
N GLY A 263 -10.27 -14.69 -2.05
CA GLY A 263 -10.12 -15.66 -3.13
C GLY A 263 -10.70 -17.03 -2.90
#